data_ea0aa76e1cabd50366d808dd07061234
#
_entry.id   ea0aa76e1cabd50366d808dd07061234
#
_cell.length_a   1.000
_cell.length_b   1.000
_cell.length_c   1.000
_cell.angle_alpha   90.00
_cell.angle_beta   90.00
_cell.angle_gamma   90.00
#
_symmetry.space_group_name_H-M   'P 1'
#
loop_
_entity.id
_entity.type
_entity.pdbx_description
1 polymer ?
#
loop_
_entity_poly.entity_id
_entity_poly.type
_entity_poly.pdbx_seq_one_letter_code
_entity_poly.pdbx_strand_id
1 'polypeptide(L)'
;MAHNVVIKSAVAALNVDSFNRTAVFTENVDNGCVAVLNAYSDKADEGMVWKAEQATATSKGLWMATSPEVVITKVMDGIEYRGIVNDPRAFVNVAGRMVDMTYLHVGDIVEMTCEGLTFTAASDTYLVPDTTGFKLKGATAAGTGAALKKIGTSFLHIGNGALAKTPVVTYKFVVEAN
;
A
#
# COMPACT_ATOMS: atom_id res chain seq x y z
N MET A 1 7.19 -9.07 -11.75
CA MET A 1 6.47 -7.78 -11.85
C MET A 1 6.88 -6.97 -10.64
N ALA A 2 7.12 -5.67 -10.75
CA ALA A 2 7.44 -4.84 -9.60
C ALA A 2 6.14 -4.48 -8.85
N HIS A 3 6.18 -4.52 -7.54
CA HIS A 3 5.06 -4.22 -6.65
C HIS A 3 5.18 -2.82 -6.07
N ASN A 4 4.06 -2.24 -5.64
CA ASN A 4 4.04 -0.91 -5.06
C ASN A 4 4.72 -0.90 -3.68
N VAL A 5 5.54 0.12 -3.45
CA VAL A 5 6.21 0.39 -2.18
C VAL A 5 5.57 1.61 -1.54
N VAL A 6 5.30 1.53 -0.25
CA VAL A 6 4.70 2.62 0.54
C VAL A 6 5.64 3.09 1.63
N ILE A 7 5.91 4.38 1.65
CA ILE A 7 6.69 5.05 2.69
C ILE A 7 5.74 5.93 3.50
N LYS A 8 5.61 5.65 4.78
CA LYS A 8 4.84 6.47 5.73
C LYS A 8 5.67 7.69 6.12
N SER A 9 5.46 8.82 5.45
CA SER A 9 6.26 10.03 5.67
C SER A 9 5.79 10.84 6.88
N ALA A 10 4.47 11.08 6.97
CA ALA A 10 3.85 11.78 8.09
C ALA A 10 2.42 11.26 8.24
N VAL A 11 2.24 10.21 9.02
CA VAL A 11 0.93 9.59 9.26
C VAL A 11 0.67 9.49 10.76
N ALA A 12 -0.56 9.77 11.16
CA ALA A 12 -0.98 9.76 12.56
C ALA A 12 -0.76 8.37 13.21
N ALA A 13 -0.91 7.31 12.45
CA ALA A 13 -0.71 5.92 12.89
C ALA A 13 0.72 5.59 13.36
N LEU A 14 1.73 6.40 13.04
CA LEU A 14 3.08 6.23 13.58
C LEU A 14 3.16 6.53 15.08
N ASN A 15 2.22 7.33 15.59
CA ASN A 15 2.19 7.76 16.99
C ASN A 15 0.98 7.25 17.77
N VAL A 16 0.01 6.62 17.08
CA VAL A 16 -1.24 6.16 17.69
C VAL A 16 -1.52 4.72 17.28
N ASP A 17 -1.36 3.81 18.24
CA ASP A 17 -1.46 2.37 18.01
C ASP A 17 -2.83 1.93 17.50
N SER A 18 -3.92 2.53 17.96
CA SER A 18 -5.29 2.20 17.52
C SER A 18 -5.56 2.46 16.04
N PHE A 19 -4.68 3.19 15.35
CA PHE A 19 -4.71 3.43 13.92
C PHE A 19 -3.90 2.39 13.11
N ASN A 20 -3.39 1.37 13.79
CA ASN A 20 -2.78 0.19 13.19
C ASN A 20 -3.65 -1.02 13.48
N ARG A 21 -3.93 -1.80 12.46
CA ARG A 21 -4.72 -3.03 12.55
C ARG A 21 -4.12 -4.10 11.64
N THR A 22 -4.56 -5.33 11.88
CA THR A 22 -4.21 -6.46 11.02
C THR A 22 -5.46 -6.94 10.29
N ALA A 23 -5.34 -7.17 8.98
CA ALA A 23 -6.43 -7.68 8.17
C ALA A 23 -6.01 -8.85 7.28
N VAL A 24 -6.98 -9.61 6.79
CA VAL A 24 -6.78 -10.69 5.83
C VAL A 24 -7.51 -10.36 4.54
N PHE A 25 -6.79 -10.50 3.42
CA PHE A 25 -7.31 -10.34 2.07
C PHE A 25 -7.60 -11.69 1.43
N THR A 26 -8.57 -11.71 0.51
CA THR A 26 -8.93 -12.91 -0.27
C THR A 26 -8.03 -13.12 -1.48
N GLU A 27 -7.22 -12.13 -1.83
CA GLU A 27 -6.28 -12.17 -2.95
C GLU A 27 -4.92 -11.57 -2.55
N ASN A 28 -3.89 -11.78 -3.36
CA ASN A 28 -2.60 -11.14 -3.16
C ASN A 28 -2.73 -9.64 -3.39
N VAL A 29 -2.18 -8.85 -2.46
CA VAL A 29 -2.26 -7.39 -2.55
C VAL A 29 -0.89 -6.75 -2.33
N ASP A 30 -0.64 -5.66 -3.05
CA ASP A 30 0.54 -4.84 -2.85
C ASP A 30 0.36 -3.91 -1.64
N ASN A 31 1.44 -3.42 -1.06
CA ASN A 31 1.35 -2.27 -0.17
C ASN A 31 0.74 -1.08 -0.93
N GLY A 32 -0.03 -0.24 -0.24
CA GLY A 32 -0.80 0.84 -0.86
C GLY A 32 -2.19 0.42 -1.37
N CYS A 33 -2.52 -0.88 -1.36
CA CYS A 33 -3.90 -1.32 -1.52
C CYS A 33 -4.74 -0.83 -0.33
N VAL A 34 -6.02 -0.53 -0.58
CA VAL A 34 -6.93 0.01 0.42
C VAL A 34 -8.15 -0.89 0.62
N ALA A 35 -8.63 -0.92 1.85
CA ALA A 35 -9.79 -1.70 2.24
C ALA A 35 -10.64 -0.98 3.29
N VAL A 36 -11.90 -1.38 3.40
CA VAL A 36 -12.76 -1.06 4.54
C VAL A 36 -12.72 -2.25 5.50
N LEU A 37 -12.63 -1.98 6.80
CA LEU A 37 -12.58 -3.00 7.85
C LEU A 37 -13.84 -2.93 8.71
N ASN A 38 -14.89 -3.67 8.32
CA ASN A 38 -16.20 -3.65 8.98
C ASN A 38 -16.44 -4.86 9.89
N ALA A 39 -15.80 -5.99 9.62
CA ALA A 39 -16.01 -7.23 10.36
C ALA A 39 -14.68 -7.91 10.68
N TYR A 40 -14.70 -8.73 11.72
CA TYR A 40 -13.59 -9.61 12.04
C TYR A 40 -13.53 -10.79 11.05
N SER A 41 -12.31 -11.31 10.87
CA SER A 41 -12.09 -12.54 10.12
C SER A 41 -12.69 -13.74 10.88
N ASP A 42 -13.16 -14.75 10.14
CA ASP A 42 -13.65 -16.01 10.71
C ASP A 42 -12.53 -16.90 11.27
N LYS A 43 -11.30 -16.47 11.19
CA LYS A 43 -10.14 -17.15 11.76
C LYS A 43 -10.07 -16.92 13.26
N ALA A 44 -10.84 -17.69 14.01
CA ALA A 44 -11.03 -17.55 15.46
C ALA A 44 -9.72 -17.65 16.28
N ASP A 45 -8.69 -18.29 15.73
CA ASP A 45 -7.43 -18.55 16.43
C ASP A 45 -6.42 -17.38 16.31
N GLU A 46 -6.70 -16.36 15.49
CA GLU A 46 -5.76 -15.28 15.18
C GLU A 46 -6.06 -13.97 15.92
N GLY A 47 -6.92 -13.99 16.93
CA GLY A 47 -7.25 -12.80 17.72
C GLY A 47 -8.09 -11.76 16.98
N MET A 48 -7.78 -10.46 17.16
CA MET A 48 -8.52 -9.36 16.53
C MET A 48 -8.04 -9.08 15.10
N VAL A 49 -8.21 -10.05 14.19
CA VAL A 49 -7.88 -9.90 12.77
C VAL A 49 -9.13 -9.49 12.00
N TRP A 50 -9.01 -8.45 11.20
CA TRP A 50 -10.11 -7.91 10.41
C TRP A 50 -10.19 -8.59 9.04
N LYS A 51 -11.41 -8.62 8.49
CA LYS A 51 -11.64 -8.99 7.09
C LYS A 51 -11.52 -7.73 6.23
N ALA A 52 -10.64 -7.77 5.24
CA ALA A 52 -10.54 -6.70 4.27
C ALA A 52 -11.71 -6.79 3.28
N GLU A 53 -12.47 -5.70 3.17
CA GLU A 53 -13.56 -5.56 2.22
C GLU A 53 -13.21 -4.50 1.18
N GLN A 54 -13.64 -4.74 -0.06
CA GLN A 54 -13.35 -3.85 -1.18
C GLN A 54 -14.01 -2.49 -0.97
N ALA A 55 -13.24 -1.42 -1.18
CA ALA A 55 -13.77 -0.07 -1.16
C ALA A 55 -14.60 0.23 -2.42
N THR A 56 -15.57 1.11 -2.27
CA THR A 56 -16.37 1.68 -3.38
C THR A 56 -15.89 3.09 -3.68
N ALA A 57 -16.36 3.68 -4.76
CA ALA A 57 -16.04 5.07 -5.13
C ALA A 57 -16.48 6.13 -4.10
N THR A 58 -17.39 5.76 -3.19
CA THR A 58 -17.91 6.64 -2.14
C THR A 58 -17.46 6.24 -0.74
N SER A 59 -16.67 5.16 -0.62
CA SER A 59 -16.20 4.68 0.68
C SER A 59 -15.28 5.71 1.33
N LYS A 60 -15.41 5.81 2.65
CA LYS A 60 -14.56 6.56 3.56
C LYS A 60 -14.11 5.65 4.68
N GLY A 61 -13.18 6.11 5.50
CA GLY A 61 -12.64 5.28 6.58
C GLY A 61 -11.75 4.15 6.06
N LEU A 62 -10.96 4.44 5.04
CA LEU A 62 -10.08 3.46 4.42
C LEU A 62 -8.84 3.17 5.26
N TRP A 63 -8.44 1.93 5.19
CA TRP A 63 -7.21 1.40 5.73
C TRP A 63 -6.29 1.01 4.56
N MET A 64 -5.03 1.37 4.64
CA MET A 64 -4.02 1.07 3.63
C MET A 64 -3.11 -0.05 4.08
N ALA A 65 -2.82 -1.02 3.22
CA ALA A 65 -1.83 -2.06 3.45
C ALA A 65 -0.43 -1.43 3.49
N THR A 66 0.28 -1.66 4.60
CA THR A 66 1.60 -1.05 4.86
C THR A 66 2.53 -2.03 5.59
N SER A 67 2.48 -3.31 5.23
CA SER A 67 3.35 -4.33 5.81
C SER A 67 4.84 -4.01 5.57
N PRO A 68 5.74 -4.42 6.46
CA PRO A 68 7.18 -4.32 6.22
C PRO A 68 7.57 -5.06 4.93
N GLU A 69 8.25 -4.40 4.00
CA GLU A 69 8.64 -4.97 2.72
C GLU A 69 9.92 -5.82 2.87
N VAL A 70 9.78 -6.96 3.56
CA VAL A 70 10.89 -7.90 3.79
C VAL A 70 10.64 -9.17 2.99
N VAL A 71 11.51 -9.45 2.03
CA VAL A 71 11.52 -10.70 1.26
C VAL A 71 12.73 -11.52 1.64
N ILE A 72 12.51 -12.66 2.29
CA ILE A 72 13.59 -13.50 2.82
C ILE A 72 14.05 -14.56 1.82
N THR A 73 13.19 -14.93 0.88
CA THR A 73 13.45 -16.02 -0.07
C THR A 73 13.21 -15.57 -1.48
N LYS A 74 14.15 -15.91 -2.38
CA LYS A 74 14.01 -15.70 -3.82
C LYS A 74 14.28 -17.01 -4.54
N VAL A 75 13.39 -17.39 -5.46
CA VAL A 75 13.61 -18.52 -6.37
C VAL A 75 14.11 -17.96 -7.70
N MET A 76 15.28 -18.39 -8.15
CA MET A 76 15.86 -18.07 -9.45
C MET A 76 16.29 -19.38 -10.12
N ASP A 77 15.86 -19.58 -11.35
CA ASP A 77 16.18 -20.77 -12.15
C ASP A 77 15.87 -22.10 -11.43
N GLY A 78 14.77 -22.12 -10.65
CA GLY A 78 14.35 -23.27 -9.86
C GLY A 78 15.14 -23.52 -8.57
N ILE A 79 16.13 -22.68 -8.26
CA ILE A 79 16.94 -22.76 -7.05
C ILE A 79 16.43 -21.74 -6.03
N GLU A 80 16.17 -22.21 -4.81
CA GLU A 80 15.77 -21.34 -3.70
C GLU A 80 17.01 -20.72 -3.03
N TYR A 81 17.12 -19.40 -3.12
CA TYR A 81 18.12 -18.61 -2.40
C TYR A 81 17.51 -18.00 -1.15
N ARG A 82 18.06 -18.30 0.01
CA ARG A 82 17.65 -17.72 1.28
C ARG A 82 18.50 -16.50 1.58
N GLY A 83 17.84 -15.36 1.80
CA GLY A 83 18.48 -14.09 2.10
C GLY A 83 17.50 -12.93 1.96
N ILE A 84 17.89 -11.75 2.42
CA ILE A 84 17.06 -10.55 2.27
C ILE A 84 17.21 -10.04 0.85
N VAL A 85 16.10 -9.92 0.14
CA VAL A 85 16.05 -9.24 -1.16
C VAL A 85 16.05 -7.74 -0.91
N ASN A 86 17.03 -7.03 -1.48
CA ASN A 86 17.20 -5.60 -1.26
C ASN A 86 16.28 -4.71 -2.12
N ASP A 87 15.46 -5.29 -2.96
CA ASP A 87 14.45 -4.57 -3.72
C ASP A 87 13.08 -4.72 -3.03
N PRO A 88 12.58 -3.70 -2.35
CA PRO A 88 11.28 -3.75 -1.67
C PRO A 88 10.12 -4.00 -2.63
N ARG A 89 10.29 -3.72 -3.93
CA ARG A 89 9.29 -4.00 -4.96
C ARG A 89 9.11 -5.49 -5.26
N ALA A 90 9.94 -6.35 -4.69
CA ALA A 90 9.73 -7.80 -4.77
C ALA A 90 8.72 -8.33 -3.75
N PHE A 91 8.29 -7.48 -2.81
CA PHE A 91 7.37 -7.85 -1.74
C PHE A 91 5.91 -7.84 -2.22
N VAL A 92 5.14 -8.83 -1.78
CA VAL A 92 3.69 -8.91 -1.96
C VAL A 92 3.05 -9.49 -0.70
N ASN A 93 1.94 -8.95 -0.28
CA ASN A 93 1.12 -9.53 0.78
C ASN A 93 0.33 -10.71 0.20
N VAL A 94 0.58 -11.92 0.72
CA VAL A 94 -0.03 -13.15 0.20
C VAL A 94 -1.46 -13.30 0.72
N ALA A 95 -2.38 -13.72 -0.15
CA ALA A 95 -3.77 -14.02 0.20
C ALA A 95 -3.89 -14.96 1.41
N GLY A 96 -4.84 -14.70 2.28
CA GLY A 96 -5.07 -15.48 3.49
C GLY A 96 -4.01 -15.31 4.59
N ARG A 97 -3.03 -14.45 4.41
CA ARG A 97 -2.05 -14.07 5.44
C ARG A 97 -2.44 -12.74 6.08
N MET A 98 -1.92 -12.52 7.28
CA MET A 98 -2.09 -11.27 8.01
C MET A 98 -1.32 -10.15 7.31
N VAL A 99 -1.98 -9.03 7.10
CA VAL A 99 -1.46 -7.82 6.45
C VAL A 99 -1.59 -6.66 7.43
N ASP A 100 -0.51 -5.91 7.61
CA ASP A 100 -0.53 -4.71 8.46
C ASP A 100 -1.25 -3.58 7.72
N MET A 101 -2.24 -3.01 8.41
CA MET A 101 -3.11 -1.97 7.89
C MET A 101 -2.96 -0.69 8.70
N THR A 102 -2.81 0.42 8.00
CA THR A 102 -2.73 1.76 8.59
C THR A 102 -3.98 2.56 8.23
N TYR A 103 -4.65 3.14 9.22
CA TYR A 103 -5.77 4.06 8.98
C TYR A 103 -5.26 5.37 8.39
N LEU A 104 -5.92 5.85 7.35
CA LEU A 104 -5.58 7.10 6.69
C LEU A 104 -6.39 8.26 7.29
N HIS A 105 -5.72 9.21 7.92
CA HIS A 105 -6.35 10.45 8.39
C HIS A 105 -6.21 11.56 7.37
N VAL A 106 -7.18 12.45 7.33
CA VAL A 106 -7.09 13.68 6.53
C VAL A 106 -5.89 14.49 7.02
N GLY A 107 -5.00 14.83 6.07
CA GLY A 107 -3.73 15.48 6.36
C GLY A 107 -2.52 14.53 6.43
N ASP A 108 -2.72 13.21 6.52
CA ASP A 108 -1.62 12.26 6.46
C ASP A 108 -0.90 12.33 5.11
N ILE A 109 0.42 12.15 5.14
CA ILE A 109 1.25 12.13 3.93
C ILE A 109 1.86 10.75 3.77
N VAL A 110 1.58 10.12 2.63
CA VAL A 110 2.18 8.86 2.20
C VAL A 110 2.95 9.07 0.90
N GLU A 111 4.02 8.31 0.72
CA GLU A 111 4.81 8.32 -0.51
C GLU A 111 4.77 6.92 -1.12
N MET A 112 4.55 6.82 -2.43
CA MET A 112 4.38 5.54 -3.13
C MET A 112 5.12 5.53 -4.46
N THR A 113 5.61 4.35 -4.87
CA THR A 113 6.17 4.15 -6.23
C THR A 113 5.09 4.10 -7.30
N CYS A 114 3.85 3.85 -6.93
CA CYS A 114 2.69 3.67 -7.83
C CYS A 114 2.85 2.53 -8.84
N GLU A 115 3.79 1.60 -8.64
CA GLU A 115 3.95 0.44 -9.49
C GLU A 115 2.73 -0.49 -9.39
N GLY A 116 2.26 -0.99 -10.53
CA GLY A 116 1.05 -1.82 -10.59
C GLY A 116 -0.28 -1.10 -10.36
N LEU A 117 -0.26 0.24 -10.19
CA LEU A 117 -1.45 1.08 -10.17
C LEU A 117 -1.73 1.64 -11.56
N THR A 118 -3.01 1.89 -11.86
CA THR A 118 -3.40 2.68 -13.02
C THR A 118 -3.26 4.17 -12.68
N PHE A 119 -2.05 4.68 -12.84
CA PHE A 119 -1.72 6.07 -12.49
C PHE A 119 -0.83 6.69 -13.56
N THR A 120 -1.23 7.85 -14.07
CA THR A 120 -0.49 8.64 -15.07
C THR A 120 -0.06 9.97 -14.46
N ALA A 121 1.22 10.06 -14.08
CA ALA A 121 1.74 11.20 -13.33
C ALA A 121 1.54 12.56 -14.00
N ALA A 122 1.41 12.62 -15.34
CA ALA A 122 1.22 13.87 -16.08
C ALA A 122 -0.22 14.40 -15.99
N SER A 123 -1.22 13.51 -15.88
CA SER A 123 -2.64 13.87 -15.90
C SER A 123 -3.33 13.70 -14.55
N ASP A 124 -2.91 12.69 -13.77
CA ASP A 124 -3.61 12.33 -12.56
C ASP A 124 -3.13 13.17 -11.37
N THR A 125 -4.08 13.84 -10.75
CA THR A 125 -3.83 14.69 -9.57
C THR A 125 -4.17 13.95 -8.28
N TYR A 126 -5.04 12.94 -8.37
CA TYR A 126 -5.55 12.19 -7.23
C TYR A 126 -5.33 10.69 -7.41
N LEU A 127 -5.28 9.97 -6.28
CA LEU A 127 -5.54 8.56 -6.19
C LEU A 127 -6.87 8.35 -5.46
N VAL A 128 -7.75 7.55 -6.05
CA VAL A 128 -9.05 7.18 -5.49
C VAL A 128 -9.19 5.65 -5.48
N PRO A 129 -10.08 5.06 -4.65
CA PRO A 129 -10.31 3.63 -4.68
C PRO A 129 -10.73 3.13 -6.07
N ASP A 130 -10.11 2.05 -6.52
CA ASP A 130 -10.61 1.32 -7.68
C ASP A 130 -11.78 0.42 -7.25
N THR A 131 -12.85 0.43 -8.04
CA THR A 131 -14.05 -0.37 -7.77
C THR A 131 -13.96 -1.83 -8.23
N THR A 132 -12.84 -2.22 -8.83
CA THR A 132 -12.62 -3.58 -9.36
C THR A 132 -11.65 -4.42 -8.52
N GLY A 133 -11.14 -3.91 -7.40
CA GLY A 133 -10.20 -4.59 -6.52
C GLY A 133 -9.83 -3.73 -5.32
N PHE A 134 -8.71 -4.04 -4.69
CA PHE A 134 -8.24 -3.30 -3.52
C PHE A 134 -7.27 -2.16 -3.87
N LYS A 135 -6.97 -1.95 -5.14
CA LYS A 135 -5.99 -0.95 -5.57
C LYS A 135 -6.57 0.47 -5.53
N LEU A 136 -5.67 1.42 -5.52
CA LEU A 136 -5.96 2.81 -5.87
C LEU A 136 -5.77 3.00 -7.37
N LYS A 137 -6.48 3.95 -7.95
CA LYS A 137 -6.31 4.38 -9.35
C LYS A 137 -6.19 5.89 -9.45
N GLY A 138 -5.51 6.33 -10.50
CA GLY A 138 -5.38 7.74 -10.85
C GLY A 138 -6.71 8.37 -11.24
N ALA A 139 -6.89 9.62 -10.87
CA ALA A 139 -8.03 10.44 -11.22
C ALA A 139 -7.62 11.91 -11.34
N THR A 140 -8.35 12.66 -12.19
CA THR A 140 -8.15 14.11 -12.33
C THR A 140 -8.87 14.91 -11.25
N ALA A 141 -9.83 14.31 -10.53
CA ALA A 141 -10.62 14.92 -9.47
C ALA A 141 -10.81 13.96 -8.29
N ALA A 142 -11.03 14.50 -7.10
CA ALA A 142 -11.16 13.74 -5.85
C ALA A 142 -12.37 12.79 -5.80
N GLY A 143 -13.46 13.09 -6.49
CA GLY A 143 -14.72 12.36 -6.32
C GLY A 143 -15.41 12.67 -4.98
N THR A 144 -16.30 11.77 -4.53
CA THR A 144 -17.12 11.93 -3.30
C THR A 144 -16.64 11.06 -2.13
N GLY A 145 -15.77 10.10 -2.37
CA GLY A 145 -15.21 9.19 -1.38
C GLY A 145 -13.83 9.63 -0.89
N ALA A 146 -13.07 8.65 -0.43
CA ALA A 146 -11.68 8.88 -0.05
C ALA A 146 -10.82 9.28 -1.24
N ALA A 147 -9.91 10.21 -1.04
CA ALA A 147 -9.03 10.74 -2.06
C ALA A 147 -7.68 11.17 -1.49
N LEU A 148 -6.62 10.78 -2.18
CA LEU A 148 -5.25 11.16 -1.89
C LEU A 148 -4.76 12.10 -3.00
N LYS A 149 -4.41 13.32 -2.67
CA LYS A 149 -3.95 14.34 -3.62
C LYS A 149 -2.44 14.31 -3.78
N LYS A 150 -1.96 14.25 -5.01
CA LYS A 150 -0.54 14.36 -5.31
C LYS A 150 -0.01 15.76 -4.98
N ILE A 151 1.03 15.82 -4.15
CA ILE A 151 1.65 17.07 -3.71
C ILE A 151 3.11 17.20 -4.13
N GLY A 152 3.74 16.14 -4.62
CA GLY A 152 5.13 16.19 -5.05
C GLY A 152 5.64 14.87 -5.59
N THR A 153 6.91 14.91 -6.00
CA THR A 153 7.68 13.74 -6.44
C THR A 153 8.98 13.64 -5.64
N SER A 154 9.48 12.41 -5.51
CA SER A 154 10.73 12.10 -4.85
C SER A 154 11.37 10.89 -5.54
N PHE A 155 12.43 10.36 -4.97
CA PHE A 155 13.12 9.18 -5.50
C PHE A 155 13.47 8.22 -4.38
N LEU A 156 13.15 6.95 -4.58
CA LEU A 156 13.62 5.84 -3.78
C LEU A 156 14.83 5.22 -4.46
N HIS A 157 15.98 5.17 -3.78
CA HIS A 157 17.16 4.51 -4.30
C HIS A 157 17.18 3.05 -3.88
N ILE A 158 17.10 2.15 -4.86
CA ILE A 158 17.05 0.71 -4.66
C ILE A 158 18.35 0.09 -5.15
N GLY A 159 18.88 -0.90 -4.41
CA GLY A 159 20.03 -1.68 -4.81
C GLY A 159 21.14 -1.78 -3.77
N ASN A 160 22.12 -2.66 -4.05
CA ASN A 160 23.26 -2.92 -3.21
C ASN A 160 24.52 -2.19 -3.71
N GLY A 161 25.19 -1.48 -2.81
CA GLY A 161 26.49 -0.87 -3.06
C GLY A 161 26.45 0.42 -3.87
N ALA A 162 27.62 1.01 -4.09
CA ALA A 162 27.79 2.35 -4.67
C ALA A 162 27.36 2.45 -6.16
N LEU A 163 27.34 1.32 -6.89
CA LEU A 163 27.06 1.28 -8.32
C LEU A 163 25.64 0.82 -8.67
N ALA A 164 24.88 0.32 -7.69
CA ALA A 164 23.55 -0.29 -7.91
C ALA A 164 22.38 0.62 -7.51
N LYS A 165 22.60 1.93 -7.40
CA LYS A 165 21.54 2.88 -7.05
C LYS A 165 20.68 3.19 -8.27
N THR A 166 19.63 2.43 -8.47
CA THR A 166 18.61 2.75 -9.45
C THR A 166 17.60 3.68 -8.79
N PRO A 167 17.47 4.93 -9.22
CA PRO A 167 16.43 5.82 -8.73
C PRO A 167 15.07 5.35 -9.27
N VAL A 168 14.14 5.06 -8.37
CA VAL A 168 12.74 4.81 -8.70
C VAL A 168 11.94 6.03 -8.29
N VAL A 169 11.16 6.56 -9.22
CA VAL A 169 10.31 7.72 -8.96
C VAL A 169 9.24 7.34 -7.94
N THR A 170 9.08 8.18 -6.93
CA THR A 170 7.99 8.11 -5.96
C THR A 170 7.13 9.37 -6.01
N TYR A 171 5.89 9.24 -5.62
CA TYR A 171 4.94 10.34 -5.58
C TYR A 171 4.43 10.50 -4.16
N LYS A 172 4.42 11.75 -3.68
CA LYS A 172 3.90 12.12 -2.36
C LYS A 172 2.44 12.51 -2.50
N PHE A 173 1.62 11.92 -1.64
CA PHE A 173 0.18 12.17 -1.59
C PHE A 173 -0.22 12.59 -0.19
N VAL A 174 -1.07 13.61 -0.11
CA VAL A 174 -1.76 13.98 1.12
C VAL A 174 -3.19 13.42 1.07
N VAL A 175 -3.64 12.86 2.17
CA VAL A 175 -5.04 12.43 2.32
C VAL A 175 -5.91 13.67 2.42
N GLU A 176 -6.71 13.96 1.40
CA GLU A 176 -7.60 15.13 1.34
C GLU A 176 -9.01 14.78 1.85
N ALA A 177 -9.43 13.53 1.65
CA ALA A 177 -10.67 12.97 2.16
C ALA A 177 -10.51 11.49 2.53
N ASN A 178 -11.12 11.07 3.64
CA ASN A 178 -11.22 9.68 4.05
C ASN A 178 -12.40 9.43 5.02
#